data_31c2d55c0895e76276db62ec368628cc
#
_entry.id   31c2d55c0895e76276db62ec368628cc
#
_cell.length_a   1.000
_cell.length_b   1.000
_cell.length_c   1.000
_cell.angle_alpha   90.00
_cell.angle_beta   90.00
_cell.angle_gamma   90.00
#
_symmetry.space_group_name_H-M   'P 1'
#
loop_
_entity.id
_entity.type
_entity.pdbx_description
1 polymer ?
#
loop_
_entity_poly.entity_id
_entity_poly.type
_entity_poly.pdbx_seq_one_letter_code
_entity_poly.pdbx_strand_id
1 'polypeptide(L)'
;MICVKSNKEIEKMQKAGAITAGALIAAGEAIRPGMTTYELDKVVHRYITSHGAKPSFLGYGGFPGSACISVNDEIIHGIPGPRKLCEGDIVSVDVGAYIDGYHGDSCKTFAVGKISPEAEALMKSTEESLYLAIDMVKPGVRLGDLGAAIQKYNEDNGYSVVRQFVGHGVGKNLHEDPEVPNYGKAGHGIRLVAGMVIAIEPMINMGTADIKTMPDGWTVKTKDGKWAAHFEHTIAVNPDGAVILTKV
;
A
#
# COMPACT_ATOMS: atom_id res chain seq x y z
N MET A 1 -7.59 4.03 -19.89
CA MET A 1 -8.91 4.76 -19.81
C MET A 1 -9.45 4.58 -18.40
N ILE A 2 -9.78 5.68 -17.72
CA ILE A 2 -10.29 5.64 -16.33
C ILE A 2 -11.64 4.94 -16.30
N CYS A 3 -11.77 3.93 -15.45
CA CYS A 3 -12.98 3.12 -15.29
C CYS A 3 -13.76 3.61 -14.06
N VAL A 4 -14.96 4.14 -14.29
CA VAL A 4 -15.90 4.54 -13.22
C VAL A 4 -16.77 3.33 -12.86
N LYS A 5 -16.77 2.92 -11.59
CA LYS A 5 -17.48 1.74 -11.09
C LYS A 5 -18.90 2.12 -10.67
N SER A 6 -19.85 1.25 -10.96
CA SER A 6 -21.21 1.30 -10.43
C SER A 6 -21.23 0.90 -8.95
N ASN A 7 -22.30 1.24 -8.23
CA ASN A 7 -22.47 0.85 -6.82
C ASN A 7 -22.36 -0.68 -6.62
N LYS A 8 -22.92 -1.48 -7.55
CA LYS A 8 -22.84 -2.95 -7.50
C LYS A 8 -21.41 -3.47 -7.67
N GLU A 9 -20.57 -2.77 -8.44
CA GLU A 9 -19.16 -3.11 -8.59
C GLU A 9 -18.37 -2.72 -7.34
N ILE A 10 -18.65 -1.56 -6.76
CA ILE A 10 -18.06 -1.12 -5.49
C ILE A 10 -18.41 -2.10 -4.35
N GLU A 11 -19.65 -2.60 -4.26
CA GLU A 11 -20.05 -3.64 -3.29
C GLU A 11 -19.19 -4.91 -3.41
N LYS A 12 -18.89 -5.36 -4.65
CA LYS A 12 -17.98 -6.50 -4.86
C LYS A 12 -16.54 -6.17 -4.45
N MET A 13 -16.10 -4.96 -4.74
CA MET A 13 -14.77 -4.49 -4.33
C MET A 13 -14.64 -4.35 -2.81
N GLN A 14 -15.71 -3.98 -2.10
CA GLN A 14 -15.75 -4.00 -0.63
C GLN A 14 -15.48 -5.40 -0.07
N LYS A 15 -16.04 -6.45 -0.71
CA LYS A 15 -15.78 -7.84 -0.31
C LYS A 15 -14.29 -8.21 -0.50
N ALA A 16 -13.70 -7.84 -1.65
CA ALA A 16 -12.29 -8.05 -1.89
C ALA A 16 -11.42 -7.27 -0.89
N GLY A 17 -11.78 -6.00 -0.65
CA GLY A 17 -11.10 -5.13 0.31
C GLY A 17 -11.19 -5.64 1.76
N ALA A 18 -12.33 -6.15 2.19
CA ALA A 18 -12.48 -6.73 3.53
C ALA A 18 -11.58 -7.97 3.72
N ILE A 19 -11.44 -8.82 2.70
CA ILE A 19 -10.52 -9.97 2.73
C ILE A 19 -9.07 -9.49 2.79
N THR A 20 -8.71 -8.48 2.00
CA THR A 20 -7.38 -7.85 2.03
C THR A 20 -7.05 -7.30 3.42
N ALA A 21 -7.97 -6.52 4.00
CA ALA A 21 -7.80 -5.96 5.35
C ALA A 21 -7.67 -7.06 6.42
N GLY A 22 -8.50 -8.10 6.35
CA GLY A 22 -8.40 -9.23 7.27
C GLY A 22 -7.08 -10.01 7.14
N ALA A 23 -6.54 -10.12 5.91
CA ALA A 23 -5.24 -10.74 5.70
C ALA A 23 -4.09 -9.92 6.31
N LEU A 24 -4.18 -8.57 6.24
CA LEU A 24 -3.23 -7.67 6.92
C LEU A 24 -3.32 -7.79 8.45
N ILE A 25 -4.53 -7.90 9.02
CA ILE A 25 -4.73 -8.13 10.45
C ILE A 25 -4.08 -9.45 10.85
N ALA A 26 -4.37 -10.54 10.12
CA ALA A 26 -3.78 -11.85 10.41
C ALA A 26 -2.24 -11.86 10.29
N ALA A 27 -1.68 -11.10 9.32
CA ALA A 27 -0.24 -10.90 9.19
C ALA A 27 0.33 -10.17 10.41
N GLY A 28 -0.29 -9.05 10.82
CA GLY A 28 0.14 -8.25 11.98
C GLY A 28 0.14 -9.06 13.29
N GLU A 29 -0.89 -9.89 13.52
CA GLU A 29 -0.98 -10.78 14.68
C GLU A 29 0.08 -11.89 14.67
N ALA A 30 0.54 -12.31 13.49
CA ALA A 30 1.55 -13.36 13.35
C ALA A 30 2.99 -12.85 13.47
N ILE A 31 3.25 -11.58 13.18
CA ILE A 31 4.59 -10.98 13.16
C ILE A 31 5.26 -11.09 14.54
N ARG A 32 6.46 -11.68 14.55
CA ARG A 32 7.32 -11.80 15.72
C ARG A 32 8.79 -11.99 15.32
N PRO A 33 9.73 -11.65 16.20
CA PRO A 33 11.14 -11.95 15.97
C PRO A 33 11.39 -13.45 15.72
N GLY A 34 12.28 -13.74 14.77
CA GLY A 34 12.63 -15.09 14.33
C GLY A 34 11.74 -15.69 13.25
N MET A 35 10.56 -15.12 12.98
CA MET A 35 9.69 -15.51 11.87
C MET A 35 10.35 -15.14 10.53
N THR A 36 10.29 -16.03 9.56
CA THR A 36 10.75 -15.73 8.20
C THR A 36 9.68 -14.97 7.40
N THR A 37 10.11 -14.16 6.43
CA THR A 37 9.15 -13.48 5.52
C THR A 37 8.36 -14.51 4.70
N TYR A 38 8.91 -15.68 4.42
CA TYR A 38 8.19 -16.79 3.78
C TYR A 38 7.07 -17.38 4.67
N GLU A 39 7.30 -17.52 5.98
CA GLU A 39 6.24 -17.96 6.91
C GLU A 39 5.12 -16.91 6.99
N LEU A 40 5.47 -15.62 6.95
CA LEU A 40 4.48 -14.53 6.95
C LEU A 40 3.64 -14.54 5.66
N ASP A 41 4.26 -14.75 4.50
CA ASP A 41 3.55 -14.93 3.21
C ASP A 41 2.53 -16.08 3.27
N LYS A 42 2.91 -17.20 3.91
CA LYS A 42 1.98 -18.33 4.11
C LYS A 42 0.78 -17.98 4.99
N VAL A 43 0.92 -17.09 5.97
CA VAL A 43 -0.21 -16.61 6.78
C VAL A 43 -1.19 -15.85 5.88
N VAL A 44 -0.68 -14.89 5.09
CA VAL A 44 -1.47 -14.13 4.12
C VAL A 44 -2.15 -15.04 3.10
N HIS A 45 -1.39 -15.94 2.48
CA HIS A 45 -1.92 -16.90 1.50
C HIS A 45 -3.08 -17.72 2.06
N ARG A 46 -2.89 -18.27 3.25
CA ARG A 46 -3.89 -19.11 3.92
C ARG A 46 -5.15 -18.31 4.25
N TYR A 47 -5.00 -17.09 4.76
CA TYR A 47 -6.13 -16.24 5.07
C TYR A 47 -6.98 -15.96 3.82
N ILE A 48 -6.36 -15.47 2.75
CA ILE A 48 -7.04 -15.14 1.49
C ILE A 48 -7.75 -16.37 0.92
N THR A 49 -7.06 -17.50 0.82
CA THR A 49 -7.62 -18.72 0.22
C THR A 49 -8.74 -19.35 1.06
N SER A 50 -8.66 -19.27 2.39
CA SER A 50 -9.72 -19.75 3.28
C SER A 50 -11.02 -18.96 3.17
N HIS A 51 -10.95 -17.72 2.66
CA HIS A 51 -12.12 -16.88 2.38
C HIS A 51 -12.63 -16.99 0.93
N GLY A 52 -12.15 -18.00 0.17
CA GLY A 52 -12.58 -18.26 -1.21
C GLY A 52 -12.03 -17.26 -2.24
N ALA A 53 -11.07 -16.42 -1.85
CA ALA A 53 -10.40 -15.47 -2.73
C ALA A 53 -9.06 -16.04 -3.25
N LYS A 54 -8.44 -15.32 -4.20
CA LYS A 54 -7.09 -15.61 -4.70
C LYS A 54 -6.16 -14.46 -4.32
N PRO A 55 -4.90 -14.73 -3.91
CA PRO A 55 -3.90 -13.67 -3.77
C PRO A 55 -3.69 -12.96 -5.11
N SER A 56 -3.82 -11.63 -5.13
CA SER A 56 -3.72 -10.85 -6.37
C SER A 56 -2.32 -10.82 -6.94
N PHE A 57 -1.29 -10.91 -6.07
CA PHE A 57 0.11 -10.77 -6.47
C PHE A 57 0.75 -12.06 -6.95
N LEU A 58 0.27 -13.23 -6.46
CA LEU A 58 0.85 -14.52 -6.83
C LEU A 58 0.75 -14.78 -8.33
N GLY A 59 1.89 -14.77 -9.02
CA GLY A 59 2.00 -14.93 -10.47
C GLY A 59 1.77 -13.65 -11.29
N TYR A 60 1.40 -12.52 -10.66
CA TYR A 60 1.25 -11.24 -11.34
C TYR A 60 2.60 -10.75 -11.85
N GLY A 61 2.72 -10.59 -13.17
CA GLY A 61 4.01 -10.26 -13.80
C GLY A 61 5.15 -11.24 -13.49
N GLY A 62 4.84 -12.45 -12.95
CA GLY A 62 5.82 -13.43 -12.51
C GLY A 62 6.23 -13.30 -11.04
N PHE A 63 5.59 -12.43 -10.24
CA PHE A 63 5.88 -12.31 -8.81
C PHE A 63 5.61 -13.62 -8.06
N PRO A 64 6.55 -14.12 -7.23
CA PRO A 64 6.45 -15.48 -6.68
C PRO A 64 5.68 -15.59 -5.36
N GLY A 65 5.34 -14.47 -4.70
CA GLY A 65 4.70 -14.43 -3.39
C GLY A 65 3.21 -14.10 -3.46
N SER A 66 2.48 -14.38 -2.38
CA SER A 66 1.10 -13.96 -2.19
C SER A 66 0.98 -12.55 -1.63
N ALA A 67 2.05 -12.07 -0.99
CA ALA A 67 2.24 -10.73 -0.47
C ALA A 67 3.62 -10.20 -0.83
N CYS A 68 3.77 -8.88 -0.96
CA CYS A 68 5.07 -8.25 -0.92
C CYS A 68 5.45 -8.01 0.55
N ILE A 69 6.65 -8.42 0.96
CA ILE A 69 7.11 -8.29 2.34
C ILE A 69 8.46 -7.59 2.34
N SER A 70 8.43 -6.31 2.66
CA SER A 70 9.57 -5.39 2.55
C SER A 70 10.06 -4.99 3.93
N VAL A 71 11.33 -5.22 4.25
CA VAL A 71 11.88 -5.05 5.61
C VAL A 71 12.89 -3.91 5.64
N ASN A 72 12.71 -2.94 6.54
CA ASN A 72 13.60 -1.80 6.82
C ASN A 72 13.86 -0.89 5.60
N ASP A 73 15.00 -1.07 4.92
CA ASP A 73 15.40 -0.31 3.73
C ASP A 73 14.74 -0.79 2.43
N GLU A 74 13.97 -1.88 2.48
CA GLU A 74 13.12 -2.31 1.39
C GLU A 74 11.82 -1.49 1.41
N ILE A 75 11.56 -0.79 0.31
CA ILE A 75 10.42 0.12 0.18
C ILE A 75 9.16 -0.68 -0.16
N ILE A 76 9.23 -1.42 -1.29
CA ILE A 76 8.13 -2.19 -1.87
C ILE A 76 8.67 -3.45 -2.58
N HIS A 77 7.74 -4.33 -2.94
CA HIS A 77 7.95 -5.52 -3.76
C HIS A 77 8.97 -6.50 -3.19
N GLY A 78 9.21 -6.49 -1.88
CA GLY A 78 10.08 -7.47 -1.23
C GLY A 78 9.57 -8.89 -1.45
N ILE A 79 10.42 -9.77 -2.03
CA ILE A 79 10.05 -11.17 -2.27
C ILE A 79 10.12 -11.95 -0.96
N PRO A 80 9.04 -12.64 -0.54
CA PRO A 80 9.07 -13.51 0.63
C PRO A 80 10.14 -14.59 0.51
N GLY A 81 10.93 -14.77 1.56
CA GLY A 81 12.07 -15.70 1.54
C GLY A 81 12.53 -16.14 2.93
N PRO A 82 13.75 -16.70 3.04
CA PRO A 82 14.30 -17.21 4.29
C PRO A 82 14.76 -16.13 5.28
N ARG A 83 14.68 -14.84 4.92
CA ARG A 83 15.02 -13.72 5.81
C ARG A 83 14.18 -13.79 7.07
N LYS A 84 14.81 -13.83 8.25
CA LYS A 84 14.15 -13.76 9.54
C LYS A 84 13.96 -12.31 9.95
N LEU A 85 12.77 -12.01 10.46
CA LEU A 85 12.47 -10.75 11.13
C LEU A 85 13.20 -10.71 12.48
N CYS A 86 13.80 -9.58 12.80
CA CYS A 86 14.52 -9.34 14.03
C CYS A 86 13.77 -8.36 14.93
N GLU A 87 14.01 -8.45 16.24
CA GLU A 87 13.56 -7.42 17.18
C GLU A 87 14.07 -6.05 16.71
N GLY A 88 13.18 -5.07 16.63
CA GLY A 88 13.50 -3.71 16.18
C GLY A 88 13.29 -3.45 14.71
N ASP A 89 13.04 -4.46 13.86
CA ASP A 89 12.71 -4.26 12.45
C ASP A 89 11.34 -3.59 12.27
N ILE A 90 11.14 -2.91 11.15
CA ILE A 90 9.82 -2.61 10.61
C ILE A 90 9.62 -3.42 9.33
N VAL A 91 8.38 -3.87 9.08
CA VAL A 91 8.07 -4.68 7.91
C VAL A 91 6.79 -4.18 7.26
N SER A 92 6.88 -3.75 6.01
CA SER A 92 5.73 -3.43 5.17
C SER A 92 5.20 -4.72 4.56
N VAL A 93 3.94 -5.01 4.84
CA VAL A 93 3.21 -6.15 4.26
C VAL A 93 2.16 -5.58 3.33
N ASP A 94 2.32 -5.87 2.05
CA ASP A 94 1.42 -5.40 1.00
C ASP A 94 0.66 -6.61 0.44
N VAL A 95 -0.67 -6.50 0.39
CA VAL A 95 -1.60 -7.61 0.17
C VAL A 95 -2.70 -7.22 -0.78
N GLY A 96 -2.88 -8.03 -1.81
CA GLY A 96 -4.06 -7.95 -2.67
C GLY A 96 -4.91 -9.22 -2.62
N ALA A 97 -6.24 -9.07 -2.60
CA ALA A 97 -7.17 -10.19 -2.73
C ALA A 97 -8.10 -10.00 -3.93
N TYR A 98 -8.31 -11.10 -4.69
CA TYR A 98 -9.17 -11.14 -5.86
C TYR A 98 -10.35 -12.07 -5.63
N ILE A 99 -11.56 -11.54 -5.70
CA ILE A 99 -12.80 -12.31 -5.60
C ILE A 99 -13.92 -11.65 -6.41
N ASP A 100 -14.86 -12.44 -6.94
CA ASP A 100 -16.03 -11.98 -7.70
C ASP A 100 -15.70 -11.05 -8.88
N GLY A 101 -14.47 -11.19 -9.44
CA GLY A 101 -14.00 -10.44 -10.60
C GLY A 101 -13.34 -9.10 -10.28
N TYR A 102 -13.02 -8.82 -9.00
CA TYR A 102 -12.45 -7.56 -8.56
C TYR A 102 -11.31 -7.77 -7.56
N HIS A 103 -10.40 -6.80 -7.54
CA HIS A 103 -9.28 -6.72 -6.60
C HIS A 103 -9.59 -5.75 -5.44
N GLY A 104 -9.00 -6.02 -4.30
CA GLY A 104 -8.73 -5.07 -3.23
C GLY A 104 -7.23 -5.08 -2.97
N ASP A 105 -6.65 -3.94 -2.66
CA ASP A 105 -5.21 -3.72 -2.49
C ASP A 105 -4.94 -2.85 -1.28
N SER A 106 -3.99 -3.24 -0.42
CA SER A 106 -3.66 -2.48 0.78
C SER A 106 -2.34 -2.90 1.39
N CYS A 107 -1.61 -1.95 1.93
CA CYS A 107 -0.35 -2.15 2.61
C CYS A 107 -0.35 -1.54 4.02
N LYS A 108 0.34 -2.21 4.92
CA LYS A 108 0.63 -1.68 6.26
C LYS A 108 2.04 -2.04 6.70
N THR A 109 2.75 -1.07 7.26
CA THR A 109 4.02 -1.30 7.94
C THR A 109 3.78 -1.65 9.40
N PHE A 110 4.40 -2.73 9.85
CA PHE A 110 4.30 -3.26 11.22
C PHE A 110 5.64 -3.19 11.94
N ALA A 111 5.60 -2.98 13.25
CA ALA A 111 6.76 -3.12 14.12
C ALA A 111 7.02 -4.59 14.44
N VAL A 112 8.27 -5.01 14.51
CA VAL A 112 8.69 -6.33 14.97
C VAL A 112 9.25 -6.18 16.38
N GLY A 113 8.42 -6.45 17.38
CA GLY A 113 8.75 -6.21 18.78
C GLY A 113 8.89 -4.70 19.09
N LYS A 114 9.92 -4.32 19.85
CA LYS A 114 10.17 -2.93 20.22
C LYS A 114 11.07 -2.25 19.19
N ILE A 115 10.56 -1.24 18.51
CA ILE A 115 11.27 -0.45 17.50
C ILE A 115 11.85 0.84 18.09
N SER A 116 12.72 1.51 17.34
CA SER A 116 13.27 2.82 17.72
C SER A 116 12.24 3.94 17.58
N PRO A 117 12.38 5.05 18.34
CA PRO A 117 11.52 6.23 18.20
C PRO A 117 11.51 6.82 16.77
N GLU A 118 12.66 6.75 16.07
CA GLU A 118 12.80 7.23 14.69
C GLU A 118 11.99 6.37 13.72
N ALA A 119 11.98 5.05 13.92
CA ALA A 119 11.17 4.12 13.12
C ALA A 119 9.67 4.35 13.39
N GLU A 120 9.28 4.51 14.65
CA GLU A 120 7.90 4.83 15.04
C GLU A 120 7.43 6.14 14.41
N ALA A 121 8.27 7.18 14.45
CA ALA A 121 7.97 8.48 13.85
C ALA A 121 7.81 8.39 12.32
N LEU A 122 8.67 7.61 11.62
CA LEU A 122 8.54 7.36 10.19
C LEU A 122 7.21 6.67 9.85
N MET A 123 6.89 5.58 10.54
CA MET A 123 5.64 4.84 10.33
C MET A 123 4.43 5.74 10.56
N LYS A 124 4.43 6.50 11.66
CA LYS A 124 3.37 7.44 12.00
C LYS A 124 3.20 8.51 10.93
N SER A 125 4.28 9.17 10.48
CA SER A 125 4.22 10.20 9.44
C SER A 125 3.65 9.65 8.13
N THR A 126 4.04 8.42 7.75
CA THR A 126 3.56 7.77 6.54
C THR A 126 2.05 7.47 6.63
N GLU A 127 1.61 6.87 7.73
CA GLU A 127 0.20 6.54 7.96
C GLU A 127 -0.68 7.79 8.04
N GLU A 128 -0.26 8.82 8.78
CA GLU A 128 -0.99 10.08 8.90
C GLU A 128 -1.11 10.81 7.55
N SER A 129 -0.05 10.77 6.70
CA SER A 129 -0.10 11.37 5.37
C SER A 129 -1.08 10.65 4.43
N LEU A 130 -1.25 9.33 4.58
CA LEU A 130 -2.26 8.56 3.87
C LEU A 130 -3.67 9.02 4.25
N TYR A 131 -3.97 9.08 5.54
CA TYR A 131 -5.30 9.51 6.01
C TYR A 131 -5.58 10.98 5.69
N LEU A 132 -4.58 11.85 5.76
CA LEU A 132 -4.70 13.25 5.32
C LEU A 132 -5.16 13.32 3.86
N ALA A 133 -4.58 12.51 2.97
CA ALA A 133 -5.00 12.47 1.57
C ALA A 133 -6.40 11.87 1.40
N ILE A 134 -6.73 10.79 2.12
CA ILE A 134 -8.07 10.16 2.09
C ILE A 134 -9.16 11.15 2.51
N ASP A 135 -8.94 11.92 3.56
CA ASP A 135 -9.90 12.92 4.06
C ASP A 135 -10.16 14.07 3.05
N MET A 136 -9.21 14.32 2.14
CA MET A 136 -9.37 15.30 1.07
C MET A 136 -10.20 14.78 -0.11
N VAL A 137 -10.38 13.48 -0.24
CA VAL A 137 -11.03 12.85 -1.40
C VAL A 137 -12.51 13.21 -1.47
N LYS A 138 -12.88 13.87 -2.56
CA LYS A 138 -14.28 14.11 -2.96
C LYS A 138 -14.33 14.47 -4.46
N PRO A 139 -15.49 14.34 -5.12
CA PRO A 139 -15.62 14.77 -6.50
C PRO A 139 -15.17 16.22 -6.72
N GLY A 140 -14.37 16.43 -7.77
CA GLY A 140 -13.81 17.74 -8.11
C GLY A 140 -12.39 18.01 -7.60
N VAL A 141 -11.94 17.36 -6.52
CA VAL A 141 -10.54 17.41 -6.06
C VAL A 141 -9.63 16.80 -7.12
N ARG A 142 -8.42 17.29 -7.24
CA ARG A 142 -7.45 16.77 -8.21
C ARG A 142 -6.42 15.85 -7.55
N LEU A 143 -5.91 14.90 -8.30
CA LEU A 143 -4.85 14.00 -7.80
C LEU A 143 -3.61 14.77 -7.34
N GLY A 144 -3.26 15.88 -8.01
CA GLY A 144 -2.16 16.74 -7.57
C GLY A 144 -2.40 17.43 -6.23
N ASP A 145 -3.65 17.59 -5.79
CA ASP A 145 -3.97 18.13 -4.46
C ASP A 145 -3.60 17.10 -3.39
N LEU A 146 -3.94 15.82 -3.62
CA LEU A 146 -3.61 14.71 -2.74
C LEU A 146 -2.08 14.51 -2.64
N GLY A 147 -1.42 14.42 -3.81
CA GLY A 147 0.02 14.24 -3.86
C GLY A 147 0.79 15.39 -3.21
N ALA A 148 0.37 16.64 -3.43
CA ALA A 148 0.99 17.80 -2.79
C ALA A 148 0.82 17.78 -1.25
N ALA A 149 -0.32 17.31 -0.75
CA ALA A 149 -0.57 17.20 0.68
C ALA A 149 0.32 16.12 1.32
N ILE A 150 0.39 14.92 0.72
CA ILE A 150 1.28 13.82 1.17
C ILE A 150 2.74 14.29 1.18
N GLN A 151 3.18 14.89 0.07
CA GLN A 151 4.55 15.38 -0.08
C GLN A 151 4.88 16.42 0.99
N LYS A 152 4.06 17.45 1.10
CA LYS A 152 4.31 18.52 2.07
C LYS A 152 4.36 18.00 3.50
N TYR A 153 3.42 17.14 3.87
CA TYR A 153 3.35 16.59 5.22
C TYR A 153 4.63 15.84 5.60
N ASN A 154 5.12 14.97 4.72
CA ASN A 154 6.31 14.15 4.99
C ASN A 154 7.61 14.97 4.89
N GLU A 155 7.73 15.88 3.91
CA GLU A 155 8.91 16.74 3.76
C GLU A 155 9.04 17.73 4.94
N ASP A 156 7.93 18.25 5.47
CA ASP A 156 7.93 19.09 6.69
C ASP A 156 8.39 18.31 7.95
N ASN A 157 8.19 16.98 7.96
CA ASN A 157 8.68 16.09 9.01
C ASN A 157 10.12 15.55 8.75
N GLY A 158 10.79 16.04 7.69
CA GLY A 158 12.18 15.69 7.38
C GLY A 158 12.36 14.38 6.61
N TYR A 159 11.30 13.85 6.01
CA TYR A 159 11.30 12.63 5.20
C TYR A 159 11.26 12.94 3.70
N SER A 160 11.49 11.93 2.87
CA SER A 160 11.43 12.03 1.41
C SER A 160 10.37 11.12 0.83
N VAL A 161 9.65 11.60 -0.19
CA VAL A 161 8.63 10.84 -0.90
C VAL A 161 9.24 10.14 -2.11
N VAL A 162 9.00 8.84 -2.27
CA VAL A 162 9.37 8.08 -3.47
C VAL A 162 8.59 8.60 -4.67
N ARG A 163 9.27 8.75 -5.82
CA ARG A 163 8.68 9.37 -7.02
C ARG A 163 8.51 8.43 -8.20
N GLN A 164 9.25 7.32 -8.22
CA GLN A 164 9.26 6.36 -9.34
C GLN A 164 8.11 5.35 -9.26
N PHE A 165 7.48 5.24 -8.10
CA PHE A 165 6.30 4.41 -7.86
C PHE A 165 5.18 5.28 -7.30
N VAL A 166 3.97 4.97 -7.70
CA VAL A 166 2.77 5.77 -7.44
C VAL A 166 1.56 4.87 -7.26
N GLY A 167 0.55 5.35 -6.61
CA GLY A 167 -0.74 4.67 -6.53
C GLY A 167 -1.43 4.57 -7.88
N HIS A 168 -2.53 3.87 -7.93
CA HIS A 168 -3.19 3.49 -9.18
C HIS A 168 -4.70 3.33 -9.02
N GLY A 169 -5.41 3.25 -10.13
CA GLY A 169 -6.79 2.75 -10.14
C GLY A 169 -6.82 1.26 -9.78
N VAL A 170 -7.88 0.83 -9.13
CA VAL A 170 -8.14 -0.59 -8.80
C VAL A 170 -9.49 -1.02 -9.35
N GLY A 171 -9.60 -2.25 -9.82
CA GLY A 171 -10.86 -2.74 -10.36
C GLY A 171 -10.84 -4.21 -10.73
N LYS A 172 -11.19 -4.50 -12.00
CA LYS A 172 -11.08 -5.84 -12.58
C LYS A 172 -9.63 -6.24 -12.81
N ASN A 173 -8.78 -5.25 -13.08
CA ASN A 173 -7.34 -5.40 -13.05
C ASN A 173 -6.80 -4.86 -11.72
N LEU A 174 -5.70 -5.43 -11.27
CA LEU A 174 -5.01 -4.98 -10.07
C LEU A 174 -4.58 -3.51 -10.23
N HIS A 175 -3.92 -3.21 -11.34
CA HIS A 175 -3.53 -1.85 -11.71
C HIS A 175 -4.37 -1.34 -12.89
N GLU A 176 -5.07 -0.24 -12.66
CA GLU A 176 -5.86 0.49 -13.65
C GLU A 176 -5.46 1.98 -13.66
N ASP A 177 -5.88 2.71 -14.71
CA ASP A 177 -5.83 4.17 -14.67
C ASP A 177 -6.77 4.73 -13.57
N PRO A 178 -6.44 5.89 -12.97
CA PRO A 178 -5.26 6.71 -13.21
C PRO A 178 -4.07 6.33 -12.32
N GLU A 179 -2.87 6.78 -12.68
CA GLU A 179 -1.77 6.89 -11.71
C GLU A 179 -2.13 7.91 -10.62
N VAL A 180 -1.76 7.62 -9.38
CA VAL A 180 -2.04 8.42 -8.17
C VAL A 180 -0.72 8.78 -7.47
N PRO A 181 -0.01 9.82 -7.93
CA PRO A 181 1.27 10.20 -7.35
C PRO A 181 1.15 10.69 -5.90
N ASN A 182 2.13 10.31 -5.08
CA ASN A 182 2.26 10.77 -3.68
C ASN A 182 3.00 12.12 -3.57
N TYR A 183 3.17 12.80 -4.68
CA TYR A 183 3.79 14.12 -4.81
C TYR A 183 3.09 14.89 -5.93
N GLY A 184 3.32 16.19 -6.00
CA GLY A 184 2.76 16.96 -7.10
C GLY A 184 2.53 18.42 -6.80
N LYS A 185 1.69 19.03 -7.65
CA LYS A 185 1.31 20.44 -7.54
C LYS A 185 -0.20 20.56 -7.35
N ALA A 186 -0.60 21.24 -6.29
CA ALA A 186 -2.01 21.53 -6.01
C ALA A 186 -2.69 22.22 -7.21
N GLY A 187 -3.94 21.87 -7.46
CA GLY A 187 -4.73 22.37 -8.58
C GLY A 187 -4.44 21.70 -9.93
N HIS A 188 -3.56 20.67 -9.98
CA HIS A 188 -3.17 19.99 -11.22
C HIS A 188 -3.57 18.51 -11.22
N GLY A 189 -3.48 17.87 -12.37
CA GLY A 189 -3.81 16.47 -12.55
C GLY A 189 -5.29 16.19 -12.77
N ILE A 190 -5.61 14.91 -12.79
CA ILE A 190 -6.95 14.39 -13.04
C ILE A 190 -7.90 14.79 -11.92
N ARG A 191 -9.15 15.17 -12.28
CA ARG A 191 -10.20 15.41 -11.29
C ARG A 191 -10.83 14.10 -10.87
N LEU A 192 -10.98 13.92 -9.59
CA LEU A 192 -11.75 12.80 -9.02
C LEU A 192 -13.23 12.97 -9.38
N VAL A 193 -13.87 11.88 -9.74
CA VAL A 193 -15.31 11.77 -9.96
C VAL A 193 -15.88 10.62 -9.17
N ALA A 194 -17.14 10.71 -8.77
CA ALA A 194 -17.83 9.63 -8.05
C ALA A 194 -17.79 8.33 -8.87
N GLY A 195 -17.52 7.21 -8.20
CA GLY A 195 -17.35 5.89 -8.80
C GLY A 195 -15.91 5.56 -9.21
N MET A 196 -14.95 6.48 -9.14
CA MET A 196 -13.53 6.10 -9.21
C MET A 196 -13.16 5.26 -7.99
N VAL A 197 -12.34 4.23 -8.20
CA VAL A 197 -11.71 3.45 -7.13
C VAL A 197 -10.20 3.47 -7.37
N ILE A 198 -9.47 3.93 -6.37
CA ILE A 198 -8.03 4.17 -6.44
C ILE A 198 -7.32 3.63 -5.20
N ALA A 199 -6.08 3.20 -5.35
CA ALA A 199 -5.11 3.01 -4.28
C ALA A 199 -4.38 4.32 -4.01
N ILE A 200 -4.33 4.74 -2.75
CA ILE A 200 -3.47 5.81 -2.26
C ILE A 200 -2.43 5.15 -1.39
N GLU A 201 -1.14 5.27 -1.75
CA GLU A 201 -0.08 4.43 -1.22
C GLU A 201 1.23 5.22 -0.99
N PRO A 202 1.31 6.12 -0.02
CA PRO A 202 2.55 6.82 0.28
C PRO A 202 3.67 5.85 0.65
N MET A 203 4.78 5.97 -0.08
CA MET A 203 6.06 5.32 0.16
C MET A 203 7.05 6.40 0.62
N ILE A 204 7.45 6.34 1.88
CA ILE A 204 8.19 7.39 2.55
C ILE A 204 9.55 6.87 3.05
N ASN A 205 10.62 7.56 2.65
CA ASN A 205 11.99 7.24 3.03
C ASN A 205 12.48 8.13 4.17
N MET A 206 13.15 7.55 5.15
CA MET A 206 13.84 8.29 6.23
C MET A 206 15.01 9.14 5.71
N GLY A 207 15.53 8.82 4.53
CA GLY A 207 16.66 9.53 3.91
C GLY A 207 16.26 10.22 2.61
N THR A 208 17.02 9.96 1.54
CA THR A 208 16.76 10.55 0.22
C THR A 208 15.63 9.83 -0.50
N ALA A 209 15.02 10.50 -1.50
CA ALA A 209 14.01 9.90 -2.35
C ALA A 209 14.55 8.87 -3.35
N ASP A 210 15.88 8.76 -3.47
CA ASP A 210 16.54 7.88 -4.43
C ASP A 210 16.33 6.40 -4.09
N ILE A 211 16.04 5.62 -5.11
CA ILE A 211 15.78 4.19 -5.01
C ILE A 211 16.75 3.36 -5.88
N LYS A 212 16.77 2.05 -5.64
CA LYS A 212 17.41 1.06 -6.49
C LYS A 212 16.57 -0.20 -6.54
N THR A 213 16.41 -0.77 -7.73
CA THR A 213 15.83 -2.11 -7.90
C THR A 213 16.92 -3.15 -7.74
N MET A 214 16.62 -4.20 -7.01
CA MET A 214 17.57 -5.29 -6.74
C MET A 214 17.68 -6.26 -7.93
N PRO A 215 18.75 -7.11 -7.98
CA PRO A 215 18.96 -8.07 -9.07
C PRO A 215 17.84 -9.12 -9.23
N ASP A 216 16.98 -9.31 -8.22
CA ASP A 216 15.81 -10.17 -8.31
C ASP A 216 14.71 -9.62 -9.24
N GLY A 217 14.87 -8.37 -9.71
CA GLY A 217 13.96 -7.69 -10.63
C GLY A 217 12.70 -7.11 -9.98
N TRP A 218 12.50 -7.29 -8.67
CA TRP A 218 11.31 -6.88 -7.92
C TRP A 218 11.61 -5.96 -6.76
N THR A 219 12.41 -6.42 -5.81
CA THR A 219 12.66 -5.68 -4.56
C THR A 219 13.22 -4.30 -4.83
N VAL A 220 12.54 -3.28 -4.35
CA VAL A 220 12.96 -1.87 -4.43
C VAL A 220 13.44 -1.43 -3.07
N LYS A 221 14.66 -0.87 -3.02
CA LYS A 221 15.30 -0.41 -1.79
C LYS A 221 15.66 1.07 -1.87
N THR A 222 15.79 1.69 -0.70
CA THR A 222 16.41 3.01 -0.60
C THR A 222 17.87 2.94 -1.07
N LYS A 223 18.32 3.99 -1.76
CA LYS A 223 19.69 4.02 -2.27
C LYS A 223 20.72 4.25 -1.18
N ASP A 224 20.35 5.01 -0.15
CA ASP A 224 21.20 5.36 0.99
C ASP A 224 21.17 4.34 2.14
N GLY A 225 20.33 3.30 2.05
CA GLY A 225 20.20 2.24 3.05
C GLY A 225 19.43 2.64 4.30
N LYS A 226 18.85 3.84 4.34
CA LYS A 226 17.95 4.24 5.43
C LYS A 226 16.59 3.59 5.26
N TRP A 227 15.81 3.53 6.32
CA TRP A 227 14.53 2.84 6.33
C TRP A 227 13.44 3.55 5.54
N ALA A 228 12.44 2.77 5.13
CA ALA A 228 11.25 3.25 4.46
C ALA A 228 10.00 2.64 5.11
N ALA A 229 8.88 3.36 5.00
CA ALA A 229 7.56 2.85 5.38
C ALA A 229 6.60 3.00 4.20
N HIS A 230 5.65 2.07 4.12
CA HIS A 230 4.60 2.03 3.11
C HIS A 230 3.25 1.73 3.77
N PHE A 231 2.28 2.57 3.51
CA PHE A 231 0.89 2.39 3.92
C PHE A 231 -0.02 2.63 2.74
N GLU A 232 -1.10 1.89 2.65
CA GLU A 232 -2.00 1.96 1.51
C GLU A 232 -3.42 1.59 1.87
N HIS A 233 -4.35 2.26 1.20
CA HIS A 233 -5.75 1.85 1.14
C HIS A 233 -6.33 1.95 -0.27
N THR A 234 -7.13 0.95 -0.66
CA THR A 234 -8.08 1.10 -1.76
C THR A 234 -9.30 1.87 -1.27
N ILE A 235 -9.61 2.98 -1.94
CA ILE A 235 -10.76 3.83 -1.61
C ILE A 235 -11.68 4.01 -2.82
N ALA A 236 -12.98 4.13 -2.56
CA ALA A 236 -13.96 4.57 -3.56
C ALA A 236 -14.30 6.05 -3.36
N VAL A 237 -14.36 6.81 -4.44
CA VAL A 237 -14.80 8.20 -4.45
C VAL A 237 -16.33 8.19 -4.49
N ASN A 238 -16.98 8.61 -3.41
CA ASN A 238 -18.42 8.79 -3.34
C ASN A 238 -18.80 10.29 -3.44
N PRO A 239 -20.08 10.61 -3.67
CA PRO A 239 -20.55 12.01 -3.70
C PRO A 239 -20.14 12.84 -2.48
N ASP A 240 -20.15 12.22 -1.29
CA ASP A 240 -19.90 12.88 -0.01
C ASP A 240 -18.44 12.75 0.49
N GLY A 241 -17.59 12.01 -0.21
CA GLY A 241 -16.18 11.81 0.17
C GLY A 241 -15.64 10.43 -0.14
N ALA A 242 -14.55 10.04 0.53
CA ALA A 242 -13.95 8.72 0.39
C ALA A 242 -14.70 7.64 1.20
N VAL A 243 -14.75 6.45 0.63
CA VAL A 243 -15.08 5.22 1.38
C VAL A 243 -13.89 4.27 1.27
N ILE A 244 -13.27 3.95 2.41
CA ILE A 244 -12.18 2.97 2.46
C ILE A 244 -12.78 1.58 2.26
N LEU A 245 -12.36 0.88 1.21
CA LEU A 245 -12.83 -0.47 0.89
C LEU A 245 -12.02 -1.54 1.63
N THR A 246 -10.76 -1.25 1.95
CA THR A 246 -9.82 -2.14 2.66
C THR A 246 -9.85 -1.91 4.17
N LYS A 247 -11.05 -1.96 4.76
CA LYS A 247 -11.30 -1.83 6.19
C LYS A 247 -12.26 -2.94 6.63
N VAL A 248 -12.04 -3.49 7.83
CA VAL A 248 -12.93 -4.45 8.52
C VAL A 248 -13.80 -3.70 9.51
#